data_69fb087f3d229e43baa350965a5702b7
#
_entry.id   69fb087f3d229e43baa350965a5702b7
#
_cell.length_a   1.000
_cell.length_b   1.000
_cell.length_c   1.000
_cell.angle_alpha   90.00
_cell.angle_beta   90.00
_cell.angle_gamma   90.00
#
_symmetry.space_group_name_H-M   'P 1'
#
loop_
_entity.id
_entity.type
_entity.pdbx_description
1 polymer ?
#
loop_
_entity_poly.entity_id
_entity_poly.type
_entity_poly.pdbx_seq_one_letter_code
_entity_poly.pdbx_strand_id
1 'polypeptide(L)'
;MTSPVKKPGDFRVLLVYPNLTMMLVPSLAMALFTSILKSAGYTVDLFDTTHYVHEISSSEDNRTKWLQLRPFDQKKLLGKELKTDILGDFVRKVDDFKPDLMIVSVVEDTFLQAVTLLDAVKEANIPSV
;
A
#
# COMPACT_ATOMS: atom_id res chain seq x y z
N MET A 1 -23.48 -18.38 -13.57
CA MET A 1 -22.88 -19.30 -12.58
C MET A 1 -22.34 -18.48 -11.43
N THR A 2 -22.91 -18.60 -10.27
CA THR A 2 -22.35 -17.99 -9.07
C THR A 2 -21.14 -18.82 -8.64
N SER A 3 -19.96 -18.22 -8.61
CA SER A 3 -18.77 -18.86 -8.04
C SER A 3 -19.08 -19.32 -6.62
N PRO A 4 -18.59 -20.49 -6.18
CA PRO A 4 -18.83 -20.96 -4.82
C PRO A 4 -18.29 -19.94 -3.84
N VAL A 5 -19.09 -19.59 -2.83
CA VAL A 5 -18.69 -18.66 -1.76
C VAL A 5 -17.52 -19.30 -1.00
N LYS A 6 -16.35 -18.66 -1.06
CA LYS A 6 -15.16 -19.12 -0.33
C LYS A 6 -15.41 -19.00 1.18
N LYS A 7 -14.86 -19.95 1.95
CA LYS A 7 -14.81 -19.84 3.41
C LYS A 7 -13.83 -18.73 3.82
N PRO A 8 -14.01 -18.08 4.98
CA PRO A 8 -13.11 -17.02 5.41
C PRO A 8 -11.62 -17.40 5.36
N GLY A 9 -11.22 -18.58 5.76
CA GLY A 9 -9.82 -19.03 5.73
C GLY A 9 -9.22 -19.16 4.31
N ASP A 10 -10.07 -19.41 3.31
CA ASP A 10 -9.68 -19.52 1.91
C ASP A 10 -9.79 -18.18 1.15
N PHE A 11 -10.40 -17.17 1.78
CA PHE A 11 -10.57 -15.85 1.20
C PHE A 11 -9.40 -14.94 1.59
N ARG A 12 -8.71 -14.41 0.59
CA ARG A 12 -7.47 -13.64 0.75
C ARG A 12 -7.73 -12.16 0.54
N VAL A 13 -7.40 -11.36 1.53
CA VAL A 13 -7.53 -9.89 1.47
C VAL A 13 -6.15 -9.27 1.47
N LEU A 14 -5.82 -8.53 0.42
CA LEU A 14 -4.61 -7.73 0.35
C LEU A 14 -4.95 -6.29 0.75
N LEU A 15 -4.36 -5.84 1.84
CA LEU A 15 -4.39 -4.44 2.23
C LEU A 15 -3.30 -3.70 1.45
N VAL A 16 -3.66 -2.62 0.78
CA VAL A 16 -2.72 -1.77 0.04
C VAL A 16 -2.67 -0.42 0.72
N TYR A 17 -1.48 -0.05 1.17
CA TYR A 17 -1.23 1.22 1.82
C TYR A 17 -0.25 2.06 1.00
N PRO A 18 -0.75 2.82 0.01
CA PRO A 18 0.05 3.81 -0.68
C PRO A 18 0.44 4.89 0.32
N ASN A 19 1.73 4.97 0.62
CA ASN A 19 2.27 5.94 1.57
C ASN A 19 3.57 6.52 1.02
N LEU A 20 3.85 7.75 1.38
CA LEU A 20 5.06 8.43 0.93
C LEU A 20 6.17 8.31 1.97
N THR A 21 7.42 8.34 1.53
CA THR A 21 8.59 8.05 2.37
C THR A 21 8.72 8.99 3.58
N MET A 22 8.21 10.22 3.48
CA MET A 22 8.22 11.19 4.58
C MET A 22 7.13 10.94 5.62
N MET A 23 6.13 10.13 5.28
CA MET A 23 5.00 9.82 6.15
C MET A 23 5.28 8.54 6.96
N LEU A 24 6.16 8.63 7.94
CA LEU A 24 6.61 7.49 8.75
C LEU A 24 5.60 7.02 9.81
N VAL A 25 4.39 7.57 9.82
CA VAL A 25 3.36 7.21 10.80
C VAL A 25 2.62 5.95 10.35
N PRO A 26 2.60 4.90 11.18
CA PRO A 26 1.82 3.70 10.86
C PRO A 26 0.32 4.03 10.72
N SER A 27 -0.33 3.45 9.72
CA SER A 27 -1.77 3.64 9.53
C SER A 27 -2.57 2.89 10.59
N LEU A 28 -3.29 3.63 11.42
CA LEU A 28 -4.24 3.03 12.37
C LEU A 28 -5.34 2.25 11.63
N ALA A 29 -5.80 2.75 10.48
CA ALA A 29 -6.80 2.07 9.66
C ALA A 29 -6.30 0.69 9.20
N MET A 30 -5.05 0.59 8.71
CA MET A 30 -4.47 -0.70 8.30
C MET A 30 -4.34 -1.68 9.47
N ALA A 31 -3.96 -1.19 10.65
CA ALA A 31 -3.88 -2.01 11.85
C ALA A 31 -5.26 -2.54 12.27
N LEU A 32 -6.29 -1.68 12.27
CA LEU A 32 -7.66 -2.05 12.58
C LEU A 32 -8.24 -3.05 11.57
N PHE A 33 -8.13 -2.80 10.27
CA PHE A 33 -8.59 -3.72 9.24
C PHE A 33 -7.89 -5.07 9.34
N THR A 34 -6.57 -5.08 9.55
CA THR A 34 -5.82 -6.32 9.76
C THR A 34 -6.36 -7.12 10.95
N SER A 35 -6.59 -6.44 12.08
CA SER A 35 -7.11 -7.08 13.30
C SER A 35 -8.51 -7.65 13.10
N ILE A 36 -9.43 -6.86 12.55
CA ILE A 36 -10.83 -7.25 12.31
C ILE A 36 -10.89 -8.44 11.35
N LEU A 37 -10.21 -8.35 10.21
CA LEU A 37 -10.24 -9.39 9.19
C LEU A 37 -9.61 -10.70 9.69
N LYS A 38 -8.47 -10.64 10.38
CA LYS A 38 -7.85 -11.82 10.97
C LYS A 38 -8.72 -12.45 12.06
N SER A 39 -9.37 -11.63 12.89
CA SER A 39 -10.31 -12.12 13.91
C SER A 39 -11.55 -12.80 13.30
N ALA A 40 -11.96 -12.37 12.11
CA ALA A 40 -13.03 -13.00 11.34
C ALA A 40 -12.56 -14.24 10.55
N GLY A 41 -11.30 -14.62 10.65
CA GLY A 41 -10.73 -15.82 10.04
C GLY A 41 -10.23 -15.65 8.60
N TYR A 42 -10.18 -14.42 8.06
CA TYR A 42 -9.65 -14.17 6.70
C TYR A 42 -8.12 -14.25 6.66
N THR A 43 -7.59 -14.66 5.51
CA THR A 43 -6.15 -14.60 5.22
C THR A 43 -5.81 -13.19 4.73
N VAL A 44 -4.97 -12.48 5.49
CA VAL A 44 -4.66 -11.05 5.24
C VAL A 44 -3.17 -10.85 5.05
N ASP A 45 -2.82 -10.08 4.04
CA ASP A 45 -1.46 -9.59 3.82
C ASP A 45 -1.48 -8.08 3.52
N LEU A 46 -0.32 -7.44 3.58
CA LEU A 46 -0.16 -5.99 3.42
C LEU A 46 0.90 -5.68 2.37
N PHE A 47 0.60 -4.71 1.52
CA PHE A 47 1.58 -4.03 0.67
C PHE A 47 1.68 -2.57 1.10
N ASP A 48 2.82 -2.19 1.68
CA ASP A 48 3.11 -0.86 2.19
C ASP A 48 4.23 -0.23 1.37
N THR A 49 3.99 0.97 0.86
CA THR A 49 4.93 1.68 -0.01
C THR A 49 5.82 2.69 0.72
N THR A 50 5.76 2.78 2.03
CA THR A 50 6.52 3.77 2.84
C THR A 50 8.03 3.74 2.57
N HIS A 51 8.59 2.56 2.26
CA HIS A 51 10.03 2.38 2.06
C HIS A 51 10.45 2.30 0.58
N TYR A 52 9.67 2.92 -0.29
CA TYR A 52 9.99 3.02 -1.71
C TYR A 52 10.37 4.47 -2.08
N VAL A 53 11.18 4.61 -3.14
CA VAL A 53 11.40 5.91 -3.78
C VAL A 53 10.14 6.29 -4.54
N HIS A 54 9.68 7.51 -4.35
CA HIS A 54 8.50 8.06 -5.03
C HIS A 54 8.90 9.19 -5.96
N GLU A 55 8.34 9.21 -7.16
CA GLU A 55 8.47 10.32 -8.11
C GLU A 55 7.43 11.42 -7.86
N ILE A 56 6.42 11.10 -7.04
CA ILE A 56 5.31 12.02 -6.75
C ILE A 56 5.73 12.96 -5.63
N SER A 57 5.61 14.26 -5.89
CA SER A 57 5.83 15.28 -4.87
C SER A 57 4.75 15.23 -3.81
N SER A 58 5.16 15.13 -2.55
CA SER A 58 4.26 15.18 -1.40
C SER A 58 4.04 16.60 -0.90
N SER A 59 3.06 16.79 -0.02
CA SER A 59 2.90 18.07 0.70
C SER A 59 4.13 18.42 1.53
N GLU A 60 4.85 17.44 2.07
CA GLU A 60 6.12 17.61 2.79
C GLU A 60 7.25 18.09 1.87
N ASP A 61 7.32 17.59 0.64
CA ASP A 61 8.30 18.06 -0.35
C ASP A 61 8.08 19.54 -0.67
N ASN A 62 6.82 19.95 -0.83
CA ASN A 62 6.46 21.34 -1.02
C ASN A 62 6.83 22.20 0.21
N ARG A 63 6.57 21.74 1.42
CA ARG A 63 6.95 22.43 2.66
C ARG A 63 8.46 22.55 2.80
N THR A 64 9.22 21.54 2.38
CA THR A 64 10.69 21.59 2.33
C THR A 64 11.15 22.63 1.32
N LYS A 65 10.56 22.66 0.11
CA LYS A 65 10.86 23.63 -0.95
C LYS A 65 10.62 25.06 -0.50
N TRP A 66 9.57 25.28 0.30
CA TRP A 66 9.23 26.61 0.84
C TRP A 66 9.90 26.89 2.19
N LEU A 67 10.91 26.11 2.59
CA LEU A 67 11.66 26.26 3.85
C LEU A 67 10.81 26.18 5.13
N GLN A 68 9.64 25.56 5.05
CA GLN A 68 8.75 25.33 6.18
C GLN A 68 9.12 24.07 6.95
N LEU A 69 9.89 23.18 6.32
CA LEU A 69 10.41 21.95 6.89
C LEU A 69 11.90 21.84 6.57
N ARG A 70 12.72 21.44 7.56
CA ARG A 70 14.15 21.16 7.30
C ARG A 70 14.30 19.81 6.61
N PRO A 71 15.03 19.74 5.49
CA PRO A 71 15.39 18.45 4.87
C PRO A 71 16.15 17.59 5.89
N PHE A 72 15.85 16.31 5.91
CA PHE A 72 16.62 15.35 6.70
C PHE A 72 17.00 14.15 5.83
N ASP A 73 18.11 13.51 6.20
CA ASP A 73 18.60 12.32 5.49
C ASP A 73 17.78 11.09 5.92
N GLN A 74 16.85 10.69 5.06
CA GLN A 74 15.97 9.54 5.28
C GLN A 74 16.77 8.23 5.41
N LYS A 75 17.81 8.04 4.59
CA LYS A 75 18.65 6.84 4.63
C LYS A 75 19.34 6.72 6.00
N LYS A 76 19.85 7.82 6.52
CA LYS A 76 20.47 7.86 7.84
C LYS A 76 19.47 7.61 8.96
N LEU A 77 18.25 8.16 8.83
CA LEU A 77 17.20 7.99 9.84
C LEU A 77 16.65 6.55 9.85
N LEU A 78 16.36 6.00 8.69
CA LEU A 78 15.75 4.67 8.56
C LEU A 78 16.75 3.52 8.65
N GLY A 79 18.06 3.81 8.49
CA GLY A 79 19.10 2.77 8.47
C GLY A 79 19.00 1.78 7.32
N LYS A 80 18.17 2.07 6.30
CA LYS A 80 17.89 1.20 5.16
C LYS A 80 17.92 1.99 3.86
N GLU A 81 18.27 1.32 2.78
CA GLU A 81 18.08 1.85 1.43
C GLU A 81 16.62 1.69 1.01
N LEU A 82 16.11 2.73 0.33
CA LEU A 82 14.77 2.68 -0.23
C LEU A 82 14.75 1.75 -1.45
N LYS A 83 13.67 1.02 -1.61
CA LYS A 83 13.40 0.22 -2.81
C LYS A 83 13.01 1.13 -3.97
N THR A 84 13.32 0.71 -5.19
CA THR A 84 13.07 1.51 -6.41
C THR A 84 11.98 0.94 -7.32
N ASP A 85 11.72 -0.37 -7.25
CA ASP A 85 10.77 -1.08 -8.13
C ASP A 85 9.43 -1.32 -7.42
N ILE A 86 8.69 -0.26 -7.18
CA ILE A 86 7.38 -0.33 -6.51
C ILE A 86 6.34 -1.12 -7.31
N LEU A 87 6.28 -0.91 -8.64
CA LEU A 87 5.29 -1.57 -9.49
C LEU A 87 5.61 -3.04 -9.67
N GLY A 88 6.86 -3.39 -9.93
CA GLY A 88 7.27 -4.80 -10.05
C GLY A 88 7.07 -5.57 -8.75
N ASP A 89 7.41 -4.98 -7.59
CA ASP A 89 7.16 -5.61 -6.29
C ASP A 89 5.66 -5.78 -6.02
N PHE A 90 4.83 -4.81 -6.43
CA PHE A 90 3.38 -4.90 -6.26
C PHE A 90 2.77 -6.00 -7.13
N VAL A 91 3.13 -6.06 -8.41
CA VAL A 91 2.68 -7.12 -9.33
C VAL A 91 3.09 -8.49 -8.79
N ARG A 92 4.36 -8.68 -8.38
CA ARG A 92 4.83 -9.92 -7.75
C ARG A 92 4.02 -10.27 -6.50
N LYS A 93 3.73 -9.28 -5.65
CA LYS A 93 2.92 -9.49 -4.44
C LYS A 93 1.51 -9.97 -4.76
N VAL A 94 0.87 -9.41 -5.77
CA VAL A 94 -0.47 -9.82 -6.22
C VAL A 94 -0.42 -11.22 -6.83
N ASP A 95 0.58 -11.53 -7.66
CA ASP A 95 0.73 -12.82 -8.30
C ASP A 95 1.00 -13.95 -7.28
N ASP A 96 1.81 -13.68 -6.26
CA ASP A 96 2.16 -14.65 -5.23
C ASP A 96 1.02 -14.86 -4.23
N PHE A 97 0.41 -13.78 -3.77
CA PHE A 97 -0.64 -13.82 -2.76
C PHE A 97 -1.99 -14.20 -3.34
N LYS A 98 -2.28 -13.86 -4.61
CA LYS A 98 -3.55 -14.10 -5.31
C LYS A 98 -4.76 -13.64 -4.50
N PRO A 99 -4.88 -12.35 -4.22
CA PRO A 99 -5.97 -11.84 -3.40
C PRO A 99 -7.32 -11.98 -4.09
N ASP A 100 -8.36 -12.22 -3.30
CA ASP A 100 -9.76 -12.18 -3.74
C ASP A 100 -10.37 -10.79 -3.62
N LEU A 101 -9.76 -9.95 -2.79
CA LEU A 101 -10.16 -8.55 -2.55
C LEU A 101 -8.92 -7.72 -2.23
N MET A 102 -8.86 -6.52 -2.77
CA MET A 102 -7.91 -5.49 -2.34
C MET A 102 -8.64 -4.38 -1.59
N ILE A 103 -8.13 -3.98 -0.42
CA ILE A 103 -8.59 -2.81 0.34
C ILE A 103 -7.49 -1.77 0.29
N VAL A 104 -7.79 -0.59 -0.26
CA VAL A 104 -6.81 0.47 -0.49
C VAL A 104 -7.11 1.66 0.40
N SER A 105 -6.21 2.00 1.30
CA SER A 105 -6.35 3.19 2.14
C SER A 105 -5.62 4.37 1.51
N VAL A 106 -6.35 5.36 1.08
CA VAL A 106 -5.86 6.46 0.25
C VAL A 106 -6.14 7.80 0.91
N VAL A 107 -5.16 8.70 0.86
CA VAL A 107 -5.31 10.12 1.14
C VAL A 107 -4.99 10.91 -0.12
N GLU A 108 -5.27 12.22 -0.13
CA GLU A 108 -5.10 13.07 -1.30
C GLU A 108 -3.69 12.95 -1.92
N ASP A 109 -2.63 13.03 -1.11
CA ASP A 109 -1.23 12.97 -1.57
C ASP A 109 -0.86 11.61 -2.19
N THR A 110 -1.56 10.53 -1.84
CA THR A 110 -1.25 9.17 -2.31
C THR A 110 -2.23 8.64 -3.36
N PHE A 111 -3.23 9.43 -3.74
CA PHE A 111 -4.27 9.01 -4.68
C PHE A 111 -3.72 8.57 -6.04
N LEU A 112 -2.85 9.37 -6.65
CA LEU A 112 -2.26 9.03 -7.95
C LEU A 112 -1.41 7.76 -7.89
N GLN A 113 -0.70 7.54 -6.78
CA GLN A 113 0.06 6.32 -6.57
C GLN A 113 -0.86 5.10 -6.46
N ALA A 114 -1.99 5.22 -5.73
CA ALA A 114 -2.98 4.15 -5.64
C ALA A 114 -3.53 3.77 -7.02
N VAL A 115 -3.90 4.78 -7.84
CA VAL A 115 -4.38 4.56 -9.21
C VAL A 115 -3.33 3.83 -10.05
N THR A 116 -2.07 4.26 -9.99
CA THR A 116 -0.97 3.63 -10.73
C THR A 116 -0.75 2.17 -10.32
N LEU A 117 -0.81 1.87 -9.02
CA LEU A 117 -0.70 0.50 -8.51
C LEU A 117 -1.86 -0.37 -9.01
N LEU A 118 -3.11 0.10 -8.89
CA LEU A 118 -4.28 -0.65 -9.33
C LEU A 118 -4.28 -0.87 -10.84
N ASP A 119 -3.85 0.12 -11.63
CA ASP A 119 -3.75 -0.02 -13.09
C ASP A 119 -2.72 -1.07 -13.50
N ALA A 120 -1.63 -1.21 -12.74
CA ALA A 120 -0.59 -2.22 -13.02
C ALA A 120 -1.10 -3.67 -12.88
N VAL A 121 -2.19 -3.90 -12.14
CA VAL A 121 -2.78 -5.23 -11.92
C VAL A 121 -4.23 -5.36 -12.42
N LYS A 122 -4.70 -4.41 -13.23
CA LYS A 122 -6.10 -4.38 -13.71
C LYS A 122 -6.53 -5.65 -14.45
N GLU A 123 -5.60 -6.28 -15.17
CA GLU A 123 -5.89 -7.51 -15.92
C GLU A 123 -6.18 -8.71 -15.00
N ALA A 124 -5.79 -8.65 -13.74
CA ALA A 124 -6.10 -9.69 -12.76
C ALA A 124 -7.58 -9.68 -12.32
N ASN A 125 -8.34 -8.61 -12.65
CA ASN A 125 -9.77 -8.47 -12.39
C ASN A 125 -10.16 -8.67 -10.91
N ILE A 126 -9.29 -8.23 -9.99
CA ILE A 126 -9.50 -8.36 -8.55
C ILE A 126 -10.36 -7.19 -8.06
N PRO A 127 -11.47 -7.44 -7.37
CA PRO A 127 -12.28 -6.39 -6.76
C PRO A 127 -11.43 -5.53 -5.82
N SER A 128 -11.62 -4.20 -5.86
CA SER A 128 -10.92 -3.25 -4.98
C SER A 128 -11.90 -2.24 -4.37
N VAL A 129 -11.70 -1.89 -3.12
CA VAL A 129 -12.46 -0.91 -2.33
C VAL A 129 -11.55 0.03 -1.59
#